data_c8c6e84832bcf61ba47606e11065655c
#
_entry.id   c8c6e84832bcf61ba47606e11065655c
#
_cell.length_a   1.000
_cell.length_b   1.000
_cell.length_c   1.000
_cell.angle_alpha   90.00
_cell.angle_beta   90.00
_cell.angle_gamma   90.00
#
_symmetry.space_group_name_H-M   'P 1'
#
loop_
_entity.id
_entity.type
_entity.pdbx_description
1 polymer ?
#
loop_
_entity_poly.entity_id
_entity_poly.type
_entity_poly.pdbx_seq_one_letter_code
_entity_poly.pdbx_strand_id
1 'polypeptide(L)'
;TTSNSTFYISTTNTITSNCIWEFWVNLQFATSGSNYVDAYLISDNTNLLASNINGYFVRIGNTSDDISLYKSTAGTQTVIIDGVNSSVASASNNLIKIKVTRSSTNLFTLERDMTGTGSSYFNEGTITDASFNASTSFGFAIKQSTATFFGKHIFDDINVSTIVLDVTPPSIVSNTVISSTQLDVLFSEPLDITSAQTSSN
;
A
#
# COMPACT_ATOMS: atom_id res chain seq x y z
N THR A 1 20.95 11.88 18.27
CA THR A 1 21.00 10.78 17.30
C THR A 1 22.32 10.79 16.58
N THR A 2 22.94 9.63 16.54
CA THR A 2 24.21 9.40 15.85
C THR A 2 23.97 9.16 14.35
N SER A 3 25.01 9.32 13.52
CA SER A 3 25.02 8.82 12.15
C SER A 3 24.77 7.31 12.12
N ASN A 4 24.15 6.81 11.03
CA ASN A 4 23.76 5.39 10.85
C ASN A 4 22.81 4.86 11.94
N SER A 5 21.75 5.58 12.21
CA SER A 5 20.72 5.15 13.16
C SER A 5 19.62 4.36 12.45
N THR A 6 19.15 3.30 13.12
CA THR A 6 17.93 2.58 12.78
C THR A 6 16.95 2.70 13.96
N PHE A 7 15.69 2.88 13.66
CA PHE A 7 14.61 2.92 14.66
C PHE A 7 13.31 2.46 13.99
N TYR A 8 12.31 2.14 14.81
CA TYR A 8 11.04 1.65 14.31
C TYR A 8 9.88 2.12 15.18
N ILE A 9 8.70 2.05 14.60
CA ILE A 9 7.42 2.12 15.29
C ILE A 9 6.54 0.99 14.75
N SER A 10 5.86 0.28 15.64
CA SER A 10 4.97 -0.82 15.26
C SER A 10 3.70 -0.81 16.11
N THR A 11 2.65 -1.37 15.55
CA THR A 11 1.38 -1.63 16.22
C THR A 11 0.93 -3.06 15.94
N THR A 12 0.14 -3.63 16.84
CA THR A 12 -0.43 -4.96 16.62
C THR A 12 -1.30 -4.98 15.38
N ASN A 13 -1.07 -5.96 14.50
CA ASN A 13 -1.87 -6.21 13.32
C ASN A 13 -1.88 -7.69 12.99
N THR A 14 -3.08 -8.28 12.81
CA THR A 14 -3.28 -9.68 12.44
C THR A 14 -3.90 -9.85 11.05
N ILE A 15 -4.20 -8.75 10.35
CA ILE A 15 -4.80 -8.77 9.01
C ILE A 15 -3.72 -9.15 8.00
N THR A 16 -3.94 -10.21 7.22
CA THR A 16 -2.94 -10.77 6.30
C THR A 16 -3.48 -11.15 4.93
N SER A 17 -4.80 -11.25 4.75
CA SER A 17 -5.41 -11.72 3.50
C SER A 17 -6.71 -10.99 3.22
N ASN A 18 -7.10 -10.91 1.95
CA ASN A 18 -8.24 -10.13 1.47
C ASN A 18 -8.25 -8.73 2.08
N CYS A 19 -7.15 -8.02 1.92
CA CYS A 19 -6.88 -6.79 2.66
C CYS A 19 -6.12 -5.75 1.86
N ILE A 20 -6.13 -4.55 2.40
CA ILE A 20 -5.45 -3.37 1.89
C ILE A 20 -4.58 -2.76 3.00
N TRP A 21 -3.38 -2.38 2.65
CA TRP A 21 -2.50 -1.46 3.38
C TRP A 21 -2.35 -0.22 2.53
N GLU A 22 -2.73 0.90 3.07
CA GLU A 22 -2.63 2.19 2.40
C GLU A 22 -2.06 3.21 3.37
N PHE A 23 -1.09 3.97 2.94
CA PHE A 23 -0.47 5.00 3.78
C PHE A 23 0.19 6.07 2.92
N TRP A 24 0.26 7.25 3.48
CA TRP A 24 0.95 8.38 2.93
C TRP A 24 2.34 8.48 3.54
N VAL A 25 3.35 8.81 2.73
CA VAL A 25 4.72 9.05 3.18
C VAL A 25 5.32 10.25 2.46
N ASN A 26 6.09 11.05 3.19
CA ASN A 26 6.96 12.05 2.60
C ASN A 26 8.36 11.96 3.19
N LEU A 27 9.33 11.60 2.37
CA LEU A 27 10.74 11.61 2.71
C LEU A 27 11.36 12.92 2.20
N GLN A 28 11.66 13.83 3.14
CA GLN A 28 12.18 15.17 2.84
C GLN A 28 13.71 15.15 2.70
N PHE A 29 14.26 14.16 2.01
CA PHE A 29 15.68 13.98 1.72
C PHE A 29 15.86 13.04 0.52
N ALA A 30 17.08 13.04 -0.06
CA ALA A 30 17.45 12.05 -1.08
C ALA A 30 17.56 10.66 -0.44
N THR A 31 16.82 9.69 -0.96
CA THR A 31 16.94 8.29 -0.55
C THR A 31 18.27 7.68 -0.99
N SER A 32 18.67 6.58 -0.40
CA SER A 32 19.91 5.86 -0.72
C SER A 32 19.96 4.53 0.00
N GLY A 33 20.97 3.68 -0.28
CA GLY A 33 21.22 2.45 0.47
C GLY A 33 21.45 2.62 1.98
N SER A 34 21.58 3.87 2.45
CA SER A 34 21.72 4.21 3.87
C SER A 34 20.58 5.09 4.40
N ASN A 35 19.62 5.45 3.55
CA ASN A 35 18.49 6.32 3.87
C ASN A 35 17.23 5.80 3.18
N TYR A 36 16.43 5.01 3.88
CA TYR A 36 15.21 4.41 3.37
C TYR A 36 14.25 4.04 4.51
N VAL A 37 13.05 3.67 4.14
CA VAL A 37 12.00 3.19 5.04
C VAL A 37 11.53 1.82 4.58
N ASP A 38 11.37 0.89 5.51
CA ASP A 38 10.69 -0.39 5.33
C ASP A 38 9.33 -0.33 6.05
N ALA A 39 8.25 -0.32 5.27
CA ALA A 39 6.88 -0.41 5.78
C ALA A 39 6.48 -1.88 5.85
N TYR A 40 6.55 -2.47 7.04
CA TYR A 40 6.17 -3.87 7.27
C TYR A 40 4.65 -4.02 7.23
N LEU A 41 4.17 -4.76 6.24
CA LEU A 41 2.76 -5.10 6.04
C LEU A 41 2.37 -6.30 6.91
N ILE A 42 3.26 -7.28 6.94
CA ILE A 42 3.16 -8.53 7.71
C ILE A 42 4.50 -8.74 8.39
N SER A 43 4.49 -8.93 9.71
CA SER A 43 5.66 -9.28 10.49
C SER A 43 5.29 -10.23 11.61
N ASP A 44 6.09 -11.28 11.81
CA ASP A 44 5.97 -12.21 12.95
C ASP A 44 6.58 -11.65 14.24
N ASN A 45 7.11 -10.44 14.21
CA ASN A 45 7.78 -9.79 15.33
C ASN A 45 7.33 -8.34 15.51
N THR A 46 7.14 -7.89 16.75
CA THR A 46 6.86 -6.49 17.07
C THR A 46 8.10 -5.60 17.00
N ASN A 47 9.30 -6.19 17.19
CA ASN A 47 10.57 -5.49 16.96
C ASN A 47 10.94 -5.60 15.47
N LEU A 48 10.66 -4.58 14.68
CA LEU A 48 10.93 -4.55 13.25
C LEU A 48 12.42 -4.45 12.88
N LEU A 49 13.31 -4.39 13.87
CA LEU A 49 14.76 -4.46 13.69
C LEU A 49 15.35 -5.81 14.10
N ALA A 50 14.52 -6.80 14.43
CA ALA A 50 14.98 -8.13 14.75
C ALA A 50 15.65 -8.79 13.52
N SER A 51 16.72 -9.54 13.74
CA SER A 51 17.53 -10.11 12.65
C SER A 51 16.90 -11.31 11.94
N ASN A 52 15.79 -11.85 12.47
CA ASN A 52 15.18 -13.09 11.99
C ASN A 52 13.70 -12.94 11.61
N ILE A 53 13.26 -11.76 11.23
CA ILE A 53 11.85 -11.48 10.89
C ILE A 53 11.41 -12.29 9.66
N ASN A 54 10.21 -12.87 9.76
CA ASN A 54 9.45 -13.40 8.63
C ASN A 54 8.29 -12.47 8.30
N GLY A 55 8.08 -12.16 7.01
CA GLY A 55 7.00 -11.30 6.59
C GLY A 55 7.20 -10.63 5.25
N TYR A 56 6.41 -9.59 5.02
CA TYR A 56 6.46 -8.76 3.81
C TYR A 56 6.53 -7.29 4.18
N PHE A 57 7.32 -6.53 3.43
CA PHE A 57 7.43 -5.09 3.62
C PHE A 57 7.62 -4.36 2.28
N VAL A 58 7.15 -3.12 2.22
CA VAL A 58 7.47 -2.20 1.12
C VAL A 58 8.71 -1.40 1.53
N ARG A 59 9.77 -1.46 0.73
CA ARG A 59 10.91 -0.57 0.86
C ARG A 59 10.72 0.67 0.02
N ILE A 60 10.91 1.84 0.63
CA ILE A 60 10.78 3.15 0.00
C ILE A 60 12.15 3.78 0.02
N GLY A 61 12.77 3.90 -1.16
CA GLY A 61 14.15 4.33 -1.33
C GLY A 61 15.11 3.19 -1.57
N ASN A 62 16.30 3.22 -0.97
CA ASN A 62 17.42 2.35 -1.27
C ASN A 62 18.30 2.91 -2.42
N THR A 63 19.21 2.08 -2.94
CA THR A 63 20.19 2.46 -3.99
C THR A 63 19.53 2.80 -5.33
N SER A 64 18.37 2.21 -5.59
CA SER A 64 17.60 2.41 -6.83
C SER A 64 16.60 3.58 -6.72
N ASP A 65 16.43 4.16 -5.53
CA ASP A 65 15.43 5.22 -5.26
C ASP A 65 14.03 4.81 -5.74
N ASP A 66 13.63 3.58 -5.44
CA ASP A 66 12.40 2.94 -5.89
C ASP A 66 11.42 2.65 -4.73
N ILE A 67 10.27 2.08 -5.09
CA ILE A 67 9.28 1.57 -4.15
C ILE A 67 9.04 0.11 -4.52
N SER A 68 9.57 -0.82 -3.72
CA SER A 68 9.60 -2.24 -4.04
C SER A 68 9.01 -3.08 -2.91
N LEU A 69 8.32 -4.17 -3.25
CA LEU A 69 7.83 -5.14 -2.27
C LEU A 69 8.88 -6.22 -2.03
N TYR A 70 9.18 -6.46 -0.77
CA TYR A 70 10.13 -7.45 -0.30
C TYR A 70 9.45 -8.54 0.52
N LYS A 71 10.03 -9.73 0.45
CA LYS A 71 9.81 -10.81 1.39
C LYS A 71 11.04 -10.97 2.29
N SER A 72 10.82 -11.10 3.59
CA SER A 72 11.84 -11.48 4.56
C SER A 72 11.59 -12.91 5.04
N THR A 73 12.59 -13.77 4.93
CA THR A 73 12.55 -15.14 5.42
C THR A 73 13.71 -15.36 6.38
N ALA A 74 13.40 -15.51 7.67
CA ALA A 74 14.39 -15.57 8.74
C ALA A 74 15.43 -14.44 8.64
N GLY A 75 14.97 -13.22 8.30
CA GLY A 75 15.81 -12.03 8.13
C GLY A 75 16.48 -11.88 6.75
N THR A 76 16.46 -12.91 5.91
CA THR A 76 16.95 -12.81 4.53
C THR A 76 15.91 -12.09 3.67
N GLN A 77 16.28 -10.94 3.11
CA GLN A 77 15.41 -10.08 2.33
C GLN A 77 15.55 -10.35 0.83
N THR A 78 14.42 -10.55 0.15
CA THR A 78 14.35 -10.78 -1.30
C THR A 78 13.31 -9.86 -1.90
N VAL A 79 13.64 -9.12 -2.96
CA VAL A 79 12.66 -8.35 -3.73
C VAL A 79 11.72 -9.30 -4.46
N ILE A 80 10.41 -9.06 -4.39
CA ILE A 80 9.39 -9.86 -5.05
C ILE A 80 8.51 -9.05 -6.03
N ILE A 81 8.43 -7.73 -5.84
CA ILE A 81 8.01 -6.78 -6.87
C ILE A 81 9.07 -5.68 -6.89
N ASP A 82 9.76 -5.54 -8.03
CA ASP A 82 10.80 -4.53 -8.24
C ASP A 82 10.16 -3.30 -8.88
N GLY A 83 10.15 -2.18 -8.17
CA GLY A 83 9.49 -0.96 -8.60
C GLY A 83 10.32 -0.15 -9.59
N VAL A 84 9.70 0.88 -10.16
CA VAL A 84 10.37 1.75 -11.12
C VAL A 84 11.46 2.57 -10.44
N ASN A 85 12.69 2.44 -10.93
CA ASN A 85 13.86 3.17 -10.43
C ASN A 85 13.66 4.68 -10.48
N SER A 86 14.26 5.38 -9.53
CA SER A 86 14.24 6.85 -9.40
C SER A 86 12.86 7.45 -9.10
N SER A 87 11.91 6.64 -8.63
CA SER A 87 10.58 7.09 -8.22
C SER A 87 10.64 8.04 -7.02
N VAL A 88 11.64 7.88 -6.14
CA VAL A 88 11.81 8.66 -4.90
C VAL A 88 13.18 9.32 -4.82
N ALA A 89 13.67 9.81 -5.96
CA ALA A 89 15.00 10.41 -6.12
C ALA A 89 15.08 11.90 -5.76
N SER A 90 14.00 12.53 -5.30
CA SER A 90 14.01 13.95 -4.93
C SER A 90 14.90 14.21 -3.72
N ALA A 91 15.70 15.26 -3.79
CA ALA A 91 16.60 15.65 -2.69
C ALA A 91 15.87 16.23 -1.46
N SER A 92 14.59 16.60 -1.58
CA SER A 92 13.90 17.34 -0.53
C SER A 92 12.42 17.03 -0.35
N ASN A 93 11.79 16.32 -1.29
CA ASN A 93 10.35 16.06 -1.22
C ASN A 93 9.98 14.83 -2.06
N ASN A 94 9.77 13.70 -1.40
CA ASN A 94 9.28 12.46 -1.98
C ASN A 94 7.91 12.16 -1.37
N LEU A 95 6.90 12.91 -1.83
CA LEU A 95 5.51 12.78 -1.40
C LEU A 95 4.83 11.68 -2.20
N ILE A 96 4.32 10.65 -1.52
CA ILE A 96 3.78 9.46 -2.16
C ILE A 96 2.62 8.92 -1.33
N LYS A 97 1.56 8.45 -1.99
CA LYS A 97 0.60 7.53 -1.38
C LYS A 97 0.89 6.11 -1.89
N ILE A 98 1.06 5.17 -0.99
CA ILE A 98 1.36 3.76 -1.30
C ILE A 98 0.12 2.94 -0.96
N LYS A 99 -0.24 2.05 -1.88
CA LYS A 99 -1.32 1.09 -1.67
C LYS A 99 -0.81 -0.31 -2.01
N VAL A 100 -0.98 -1.23 -1.08
CA VAL A 100 -0.76 -2.66 -1.31
C VAL A 100 -2.05 -3.40 -1.04
N THR A 101 -2.46 -4.24 -1.96
CA THR A 101 -3.57 -5.17 -1.74
C THR A 101 -3.04 -6.60 -1.73
N ARG A 102 -3.67 -7.46 -0.94
CA ARG A 102 -3.47 -8.91 -0.99
C ARG A 102 -4.83 -9.58 -1.06
N SER A 103 -5.08 -10.31 -2.15
CA SER A 103 -6.32 -11.04 -2.34
C SER A 103 -6.42 -12.27 -1.42
N SER A 104 -7.60 -12.90 -1.39
CA SER A 104 -7.80 -14.20 -0.73
C SER A 104 -6.99 -15.33 -1.37
N THR A 105 -6.52 -15.16 -2.61
CA THR A 105 -5.65 -16.11 -3.33
C THR A 105 -4.16 -15.76 -3.21
N ASN A 106 -3.81 -14.87 -2.28
CA ASN A 106 -2.45 -14.42 -2.00
C ASN A 106 -1.77 -13.65 -3.16
N LEU A 107 -2.54 -13.04 -4.06
CA LEU A 107 -2.03 -12.13 -5.07
C LEU A 107 -1.80 -10.76 -4.42
N PHE A 108 -0.55 -10.33 -4.36
CA PHE A 108 -0.16 -8.99 -4.01
C PHE A 108 -0.19 -8.08 -5.23
N THR A 109 -0.67 -6.85 -5.05
CA THR A 109 -0.54 -5.75 -5.99
C THR A 109 0.09 -4.57 -5.26
N LEU A 110 1.20 -4.04 -5.79
CA LEU A 110 1.85 -2.83 -5.28
C LEU A 110 1.54 -1.66 -6.20
N GLU A 111 0.99 -0.60 -5.63
CA GLU A 111 0.64 0.63 -6.35
C GLU A 111 1.19 1.85 -5.61
N ARG A 112 1.58 2.88 -6.37
CA ARG A 112 1.97 4.19 -5.85
C ARG A 112 1.26 5.33 -6.55
N ASP A 113 0.98 6.40 -5.81
CA ASP A 113 0.54 7.68 -6.35
C ASP A 113 1.53 8.77 -5.96
N MET A 114 2.28 9.29 -6.94
CA MET A 114 3.30 10.32 -6.77
C MET A 114 2.70 11.71 -6.55
N THR A 115 1.40 11.88 -6.71
CA THR A 115 0.70 13.12 -6.36
C THR A 115 0.37 13.19 -4.86
N GLY A 116 0.40 12.04 -4.18
CA GLY A 116 0.02 11.90 -2.77
C GLY A 116 -1.48 12.06 -2.51
N THR A 117 -2.31 12.16 -3.55
CA THR A 117 -3.77 12.40 -3.40
C THR A 117 -4.57 11.14 -3.19
N GLY A 118 -4.03 9.96 -3.58
CA GLY A 118 -4.74 8.69 -3.57
C GLY A 118 -5.73 8.52 -4.73
N SER A 119 -5.57 9.31 -5.80
CA SER A 119 -6.48 9.29 -6.96
C SER A 119 -5.81 8.90 -8.27
N SER A 120 -4.46 8.79 -8.31
CA SER A 120 -3.69 8.53 -9.53
C SER A 120 -2.64 7.44 -9.29
N TYR A 121 -3.13 6.23 -9.04
CA TYR A 121 -2.25 5.09 -8.76
C TYR A 121 -1.62 4.53 -10.03
N PHE A 122 -0.31 4.35 -9.97
CA PHE A 122 0.49 3.58 -10.92
C PHE A 122 0.77 2.19 -10.33
N ASN A 123 0.55 1.13 -11.11
CA ASN A 123 0.82 -0.24 -10.70
C ASN A 123 2.31 -0.56 -10.90
N GLU A 124 3.04 -0.83 -9.82
CA GLU A 124 4.44 -1.26 -9.85
C GLU A 124 4.58 -2.74 -10.21
N GLY A 125 3.56 -3.55 -9.94
CA GLY A 125 3.55 -4.96 -10.26
C GLY A 125 2.65 -5.81 -9.38
N THR A 126 2.59 -7.09 -9.72
CA THR A 126 1.82 -8.10 -8.98
C THR A 126 2.62 -9.38 -8.79
N ILE A 127 2.39 -10.09 -7.68
CA ILE A 127 3.00 -11.39 -7.39
C ILE A 127 2.08 -12.23 -6.51
N THR A 128 1.99 -13.53 -6.77
CA THR A 128 1.34 -14.46 -5.85
C THR A 128 2.38 -15.07 -4.92
N ASP A 129 2.25 -14.82 -3.61
CA ASP A 129 3.12 -15.42 -2.59
C ASP A 129 2.30 -15.75 -1.33
N ALA A 130 2.31 -17.02 -0.93
CA ALA A 130 1.59 -17.57 0.20
C ALA A 130 2.52 -17.98 1.37
N SER A 131 3.77 -17.50 1.39
CA SER A 131 4.77 -17.94 2.37
C SER A 131 4.38 -17.60 3.80
N PHE A 132 3.79 -16.43 4.03
CA PHE A 132 3.42 -15.95 5.38
C PHE A 132 1.95 -15.51 5.40
N ASN A 133 1.17 -16.18 6.27
CA ASN A 133 -0.28 -15.98 6.42
C ASN A 133 -0.68 -15.61 7.87
N ALA A 134 0.30 -15.31 8.71
CA ALA A 134 0.09 -14.80 10.07
C ALA A 134 0.93 -13.55 10.29
N SER A 135 0.42 -12.62 11.08
CA SER A 135 1.10 -11.38 11.42
C SER A 135 0.93 -11.08 12.92
N THR A 136 1.94 -10.47 13.50
CA THR A 136 1.91 -9.91 14.84
C THR A 136 1.82 -8.39 14.79
N SER A 137 2.43 -7.76 13.78
CA SER A 137 2.49 -6.30 13.71
C SER A 137 2.54 -5.75 12.28
N PHE A 138 2.10 -4.51 12.18
CA PHE A 138 2.35 -3.56 11.10
C PHE A 138 3.23 -2.43 11.63
N GLY A 139 4.04 -1.79 10.78
CA GLY A 139 4.80 -0.61 11.20
C GLY A 139 5.90 -0.21 10.25
N PHE A 140 6.70 0.77 10.68
CA PHE A 140 7.78 1.34 9.88
C PHE A 140 9.11 1.12 10.58
N ALA A 141 10.09 0.58 9.85
CA ALA A 141 11.50 0.56 10.23
C ALA A 141 12.25 1.56 9.36
N ILE A 142 13.02 2.43 10.00
CA ILE A 142 13.67 3.57 9.36
C ILE A 142 15.17 3.41 9.48
N LYS A 143 15.88 3.62 8.36
CA LYS A 143 17.33 3.73 8.32
C LYS A 143 17.73 5.11 7.87
N GLN A 144 18.62 5.77 8.61
CA GLN A 144 19.17 7.08 8.27
C GLN A 144 20.68 7.13 8.51
N SER A 145 21.40 7.73 7.57
CA SER A 145 22.87 7.87 7.64
C SER A 145 23.34 9.05 8.47
N THR A 146 22.50 10.06 8.68
CA THR A 146 22.86 11.31 9.37
C THR A 146 21.72 11.83 10.23
N ALA A 147 22.08 12.49 11.32
CA ALA A 147 21.12 13.14 12.22
C ALA A 147 20.33 14.28 11.57
N THR A 148 20.80 14.84 10.45
CA THR A 148 20.09 15.89 9.71
C THR A 148 18.77 15.44 9.08
N PHE A 149 18.54 14.13 8.95
CA PHE A 149 17.29 13.57 8.45
C PHE A 149 16.27 13.27 9.56
N PHE A 150 16.65 13.47 10.81
CA PHE A 150 15.73 13.36 11.93
C PHE A 150 14.58 14.37 11.78
N GLY A 151 13.33 13.90 11.92
CA GLY A 151 12.13 14.71 11.69
C GLY A 151 11.75 14.92 10.22
N LYS A 152 12.46 14.29 9.27
CA LYS A 152 12.16 14.38 7.81
C LYS A 152 11.47 13.14 7.24
N HIS A 153 11.06 12.22 8.10
CA HIS A 153 10.25 11.05 7.76
C HIS A 153 8.83 11.34 8.24
N ILE A 154 7.92 11.60 7.33
CA ILE A 154 6.53 11.97 7.65
C ILE A 154 5.63 10.85 7.15
N PHE A 155 4.72 10.37 8.00
CA PHE A 155 3.73 9.34 7.69
C PHE A 155 2.36 9.83 8.10
N ASP A 156 1.34 9.54 7.29
CA ASP A 156 -0.04 9.92 7.56
C ASP A 156 -1.02 8.99 6.85
N ASP A 157 -2.31 9.14 7.10
CA ASP A 157 -3.42 8.42 6.45
C ASP A 157 -3.21 6.89 6.43
N ILE A 158 -2.73 6.32 7.54
CA ILE A 158 -2.44 4.89 7.63
C ILE A 158 -3.74 4.12 7.76
N ASN A 159 -4.04 3.27 6.78
CA ASN A 159 -5.17 2.36 6.78
C ASN A 159 -4.69 0.92 6.57
N VAL A 160 -5.10 0.03 7.48
CA VAL A 160 -4.95 -1.42 7.33
C VAL A 160 -6.30 -2.03 7.58
N SER A 161 -6.92 -2.57 6.54
CA SER A 161 -8.29 -3.08 6.62
C SER A 161 -8.52 -4.29 5.71
N THR A 162 -9.56 -5.06 6.00
CA THR A 162 -10.05 -6.09 5.08
C THR A 162 -10.81 -5.44 3.92
N ILE A 163 -10.66 -6.02 2.73
CA ILE A 163 -11.45 -5.63 1.57
C ILE A 163 -12.85 -6.23 1.75
N VAL A 164 -13.85 -5.37 1.89
CA VAL A 164 -15.25 -5.76 1.90
C VAL A 164 -15.78 -5.62 0.49
N LEU A 165 -16.07 -6.73 -0.16
CA LEU A 165 -16.75 -6.71 -1.45
C LEU A 165 -18.22 -6.40 -1.20
N ASP A 166 -18.74 -5.39 -1.88
CA ASP A 166 -20.19 -5.22 -1.97
C ASP A 166 -20.74 -6.35 -2.87
N VAL A 167 -21.58 -7.17 -2.30
CA VAL A 167 -22.25 -8.28 -2.96
C VAL A 167 -23.76 -8.07 -3.04
N THR A 168 -24.25 -6.90 -2.61
CA THR A 168 -25.65 -6.56 -2.65
C THR A 168 -26.00 -6.08 -4.05
N PRO A 169 -26.88 -6.76 -4.80
CA PRO A 169 -27.28 -6.27 -6.11
C PRO A 169 -28.03 -4.94 -6.02
N PRO A 170 -27.86 -4.02 -6.97
CA PRO A 170 -28.65 -2.80 -7.03
C PRO A 170 -30.15 -3.10 -7.15
N SER A 171 -30.95 -2.38 -6.36
CA SER A 171 -32.40 -2.47 -6.37
C SER A 171 -33.03 -1.16 -6.83
N ILE A 172 -34.23 -1.22 -7.43
CA ILE A 172 -34.97 -0.01 -7.81
C ILE A 172 -35.55 0.65 -6.57
N VAL A 173 -35.15 1.88 -6.31
CA VAL A 173 -35.66 2.70 -5.20
C VAL A 173 -36.94 3.42 -5.63
N SER A 174 -36.95 3.99 -6.84
CA SER A 174 -38.14 4.67 -7.39
C SER A 174 -38.06 4.73 -8.90
N ASN A 175 -39.20 4.97 -9.55
CA ASN A 175 -39.29 5.28 -10.97
C ASN A 175 -40.25 6.46 -11.16
N THR A 176 -39.99 7.27 -12.19
CA THR A 176 -40.79 8.44 -12.56
C THR A 176 -40.93 8.52 -14.06
N VAL A 177 -42.16 8.52 -14.55
CA VAL A 177 -42.47 8.75 -15.98
C VAL A 177 -42.29 10.24 -16.28
N ILE A 178 -41.33 10.58 -17.11
CA ILE A 178 -41.03 11.96 -17.49
C ILE A 178 -41.84 12.34 -18.75
N SER A 179 -41.95 11.41 -19.72
CA SER A 179 -42.71 11.60 -20.94
C SER A 179 -43.21 10.25 -21.49
N SER A 180 -43.87 10.26 -22.63
CA SER A 180 -44.29 9.02 -23.33
C SER A 180 -43.13 8.15 -23.82
N THR A 181 -41.89 8.67 -23.78
CA THR A 181 -40.69 7.99 -24.27
C THR A 181 -39.53 8.01 -23.26
N GLN A 182 -39.75 8.55 -22.04
CA GLN A 182 -38.71 8.67 -21.05
C GLN A 182 -39.22 8.22 -19.68
N LEU A 183 -38.48 7.32 -19.07
CA LEU A 183 -38.62 6.85 -17.70
C LEU A 183 -37.30 7.07 -16.96
N ASP A 184 -37.33 7.75 -15.81
CA ASP A 184 -36.20 7.85 -14.90
C ASP A 184 -36.34 6.78 -13.82
N VAL A 185 -35.25 6.05 -13.58
CA VAL A 185 -35.16 5.00 -12.57
C VAL A 185 -34.03 5.32 -11.63
N LEU A 186 -34.34 5.41 -10.32
CA LEU A 186 -33.35 5.57 -9.24
C LEU A 186 -33.03 4.21 -8.66
N PHE A 187 -31.75 3.87 -8.64
CA PHE A 187 -31.24 2.66 -8.00
C PHE A 187 -30.68 2.96 -6.61
N SER A 188 -30.59 1.91 -5.78
CA SER A 188 -30.02 1.97 -4.42
C SER A 188 -28.52 2.29 -4.40
N GLU A 189 -27.84 2.09 -5.53
CA GLU A 189 -26.39 2.26 -5.71
C GLU A 189 -26.05 2.57 -7.18
N PRO A 190 -24.84 3.09 -7.48
CA PRO A 190 -24.41 3.31 -8.85
C PRO A 190 -24.34 2.00 -9.63
N LEU A 191 -24.84 2.03 -10.88
CA LEU A 191 -24.74 0.90 -11.81
C LEU A 191 -23.41 0.93 -12.56
N ASP A 192 -22.89 -0.24 -12.92
CA ASP A 192 -21.83 -0.34 -13.92
C ASP A 192 -22.38 0.12 -15.28
N ILE A 193 -21.83 1.21 -15.79
CA ILE A 193 -22.33 1.88 -17.00
C ILE A 193 -22.27 0.94 -18.22
N THR A 194 -21.22 0.12 -18.33
CA THR A 194 -21.01 -0.75 -19.50
C THR A 194 -22.07 -1.86 -19.55
N SER A 195 -22.32 -2.51 -18.40
CA SER A 195 -23.34 -3.56 -18.32
C SER A 195 -24.75 -3.00 -18.41
N ALA A 196 -25.04 -1.87 -17.77
CA ALA A 196 -26.35 -1.23 -17.75
C ALA A 196 -26.80 -0.75 -19.14
N GLN A 197 -25.86 -0.43 -20.03
CA GLN A 197 -26.15 0.01 -21.41
C GLN A 197 -26.23 -1.14 -22.43
N THR A 198 -26.04 -2.39 -21.98
CA THR A 198 -26.11 -3.55 -22.87
C THR A 198 -27.55 -4.01 -23.04
N SER A 199 -28.08 -3.96 -24.27
CA SER A 199 -29.47 -4.29 -24.58
C SER A 199 -29.86 -5.76 -24.39
N SER A 200 -28.92 -6.62 -24.02
CA SER A 200 -29.13 -8.05 -23.76
C SER A 200 -29.24 -8.40 -22.26
N ASN A 201 -29.26 -7.39 -21.39
CA ASN A 201 -29.47 -7.57 -19.94
C ASN A 201 -30.95 -7.64 -19.60
#